data_0028b0f3c5508f8a9108210d35b2b776
#
_entry.id   0028b0f3c5508f8a9108210d35b2b776
#
_cell.length_a   1.000
_cell.length_b   1.000
_cell.length_c   1.000
_cell.angle_alpha   90.00
_cell.angle_beta   90.00
_cell.angle_gamma   90.00
#
_symmetry.space_group_name_H-M   'P 1'
#
loop_
_entity.id
_entity.type
_entity.pdbx_description
1 polymer ?
#
loop_
_entity_poly.entity_id
_entity_poly.type
_entity_poly.pdbx_seq_one_letter_code
_entity_poly.pdbx_strand_id
1 'polypeptide(L)'
;MDEHKMEQIIAKVNELKKSGTVDLSVEEDLSIAIMNLVSLEEHFFFTGEKTKKDEYFDLLAETREIRKSLLKRMIDSHEGETWCISKHLLAASMRLMEVGTKFNGDGKKEEAKDMFDKAYHIYSMFWALRLKLIDLSNVKKIDDDAINVHDSEGMKKPWAVEDIVEKLVNCCDE
;
A
#
# COMPACT_ATOMS: atom_id res chain seq x y z
N MET A 1 14.50 15.35 -10.27
CA MET A 1 14.59 14.01 -10.91
C MET A 1 15.36 14.21 -12.20
N ASP A 2 16.32 13.35 -12.49
CA ASP A 2 17.18 13.44 -13.68
C ASP A 2 16.32 13.26 -14.94
N GLU A 3 16.50 14.13 -15.96
CA GLU A 3 15.73 14.14 -17.22
C GLU A 3 15.84 12.80 -17.95
N HIS A 4 17.00 12.21 -17.96
CA HIS A 4 17.27 10.89 -18.56
C HIS A 4 16.48 9.76 -17.86
N LYS A 5 16.35 9.83 -16.52
CA LYS A 5 15.55 8.87 -15.74
C LYS A 5 14.06 9.00 -16.04
N MET A 6 13.59 10.23 -16.28
CA MET A 6 12.21 10.48 -16.68
C MET A 6 11.89 9.90 -18.06
N GLU A 7 12.79 10.08 -19.03
CA GLU A 7 12.64 9.50 -20.39
C GLU A 7 12.56 7.96 -20.34
N GLN A 8 13.40 7.32 -19.52
CA GLN A 8 13.35 5.86 -19.32
C GLN A 8 12.01 5.40 -18.75
N ILE A 9 11.46 6.13 -17.78
CA ILE A 9 10.14 5.84 -17.19
C ILE A 9 9.05 5.96 -18.24
N ILE A 10 9.05 7.05 -19.01
CA ILE A 10 8.07 7.28 -20.09
C ILE A 10 8.16 6.18 -21.15
N ALA A 11 9.36 5.81 -21.56
CA ALA A 11 9.58 4.73 -22.54
C ALA A 11 9.00 3.40 -22.03
N LYS A 12 9.25 3.05 -20.75
CA LYS A 12 8.73 1.83 -20.13
C LYS A 12 7.20 1.82 -20.03
N VAL A 13 6.58 2.94 -19.65
CA VAL A 13 5.12 3.07 -19.62
C VAL A 13 4.52 2.91 -21.02
N ASN A 14 5.14 3.52 -22.06
CA ASN A 14 4.70 3.38 -23.43
C ASN A 14 4.86 1.93 -23.96
N GLU A 15 5.90 1.24 -23.56
CA GLU A 15 6.09 -0.17 -23.89
C GLU A 15 5.00 -1.06 -23.25
N LEU A 16 4.69 -0.85 -21.96
CA LEU A 16 3.61 -1.55 -21.26
C LEU A 16 2.25 -1.32 -21.92
N LYS A 17 1.96 -0.09 -22.36
CA LYS A 17 0.74 0.23 -23.11
C LYS A 17 0.67 -0.48 -24.47
N LYS A 18 1.80 -0.61 -25.18
CA LYS A 18 1.87 -1.25 -26.50
C LYS A 18 1.83 -2.77 -26.41
N SER A 19 2.43 -3.36 -25.40
CA SER A 19 2.50 -4.83 -25.24
C SER A 19 1.15 -5.46 -24.95
N GLY A 20 0.16 -4.68 -24.46
CA GLY A 20 -1.14 -5.19 -24.03
C GLY A 20 -1.09 -6.18 -22.86
N THR A 21 0.08 -6.34 -22.23
CA THR A 21 0.27 -7.25 -21.10
C THR A 21 -0.44 -6.78 -19.84
N VAL A 22 -0.73 -5.47 -19.76
CA VAL A 22 -1.44 -4.84 -18.63
C VAL A 22 -2.51 -3.92 -19.22
N ASP A 23 -3.78 -4.20 -18.94
CA ASP A 23 -4.86 -3.27 -19.22
C ASP A 23 -4.90 -2.20 -18.10
N LEU A 24 -4.22 -1.09 -18.36
CA LEU A 24 -4.09 0.00 -17.38
C LEU A 24 -5.44 0.59 -16.95
N SER A 25 -6.47 0.54 -17.81
CA SER A 25 -7.80 1.04 -17.46
C SER A 25 -8.48 0.14 -16.44
N VAL A 26 -8.45 -1.17 -16.67
CA VAL A 26 -8.98 -2.16 -15.71
C VAL A 26 -8.20 -2.12 -14.40
N GLU A 27 -6.89 -1.97 -14.46
CA GLU A 27 -6.06 -1.90 -13.24
C GLU A 27 -6.28 -0.59 -12.46
N GLU A 28 -6.56 0.52 -13.13
CA GLU A 28 -6.93 1.77 -12.46
C GLU A 28 -8.22 1.58 -11.65
N ASP A 29 -9.28 1.07 -12.28
CA ASP A 29 -10.55 0.79 -11.61
C ASP A 29 -10.38 -0.22 -10.47
N LEU A 30 -9.55 -1.24 -10.65
CA LEU A 30 -9.25 -2.24 -9.63
C LEU A 30 -8.53 -1.62 -8.43
N SER A 31 -7.57 -0.73 -8.66
CA SER A 31 -6.87 -0.02 -7.58
C SER A 31 -7.82 0.83 -6.74
N ILE A 32 -8.77 1.52 -7.39
CA ILE A 32 -9.80 2.34 -6.73
C ILE A 32 -10.77 1.43 -5.95
N ALA A 33 -11.15 0.28 -6.51
CA ALA A 33 -11.97 -0.69 -5.79
C ALA A 33 -11.27 -1.19 -4.51
N ILE A 34 -9.98 -1.50 -4.58
CA ILE A 34 -9.19 -1.90 -3.40
C ILE A 34 -9.13 -0.79 -2.36
N MET A 35 -8.94 0.48 -2.76
CA MET A 35 -8.98 1.63 -1.85
C MET A 35 -10.30 1.70 -1.07
N ASN A 36 -11.43 1.50 -1.76
CA ASN A 36 -12.75 1.50 -1.15
C ASN A 36 -12.94 0.31 -0.20
N LEU A 37 -12.44 -0.88 -0.55
CA LEU A 37 -12.52 -2.05 0.32
C LEU A 37 -11.72 -1.86 1.61
N VAL A 38 -10.52 -1.28 1.57
CA VAL A 38 -9.76 -0.94 2.80
C VAL A 38 -10.55 0.03 3.67
N SER A 39 -11.20 1.04 3.07
CA SER A 39 -12.06 1.97 3.82
C SER A 39 -13.29 1.27 4.40
N LEU A 40 -13.83 0.27 3.72
CA LEU A 40 -14.97 -0.52 4.20
C LEU A 40 -14.58 -1.43 5.37
N GLU A 41 -13.39 -2.07 5.33
CA GLU A 41 -12.84 -2.82 6.46
C GLU A 41 -12.75 -1.93 7.71
N GLU A 42 -12.22 -0.71 7.57
CA GLU A 42 -12.15 0.26 8.65
C GLU A 42 -13.54 0.66 9.18
N HIS A 43 -14.49 0.89 8.27
CA HIS A 43 -15.86 1.24 8.64
C HIS A 43 -16.54 0.13 9.46
N PHE A 44 -16.41 -1.12 9.05
CA PHE A 44 -16.94 -2.27 9.79
C PHE A 44 -16.30 -2.40 11.16
N PHE A 45 -14.98 -2.22 11.26
CA PHE A 45 -14.26 -2.23 12.52
C PHE A 45 -14.85 -1.21 13.52
N PHE A 46 -14.93 0.06 13.13
CA PHE A 46 -15.45 1.10 14.01
C PHE A 46 -16.94 0.92 14.33
N THR A 47 -17.73 0.40 13.39
CA THR A 47 -19.14 0.14 13.63
C THR A 47 -19.34 -1.02 14.59
N GLY A 48 -18.58 -2.11 14.44
CA GLY A 48 -18.57 -3.23 15.36
C GLY A 48 -18.22 -2.79 16.78
N GLU A 49 -17.15 -2.00 16.92
CA GLU A 49 -16.75 -1.46 18.23
C GLU A 49 -17.80 -0.55 18.86
N LYS A 50 -18.43 0.32 18.09
CA LYS A 50 -19.47 1.24 18.61
C LYS A 50 -20.77 0.54 18.97
N THR A 51 -21.17 -0.46 18.19
CA THR A 51 -22.46 -1.15 18.35
C THR A 51 -22.36 -2.39 19.21
N LYS A 52 -21.15 -2.90 19.42
CA LYS A 52 -20.85 -4.18 20.10
C LYS A 52 -21.57 -5.37 19.44
N LYS A 53 -21.68 -5.36 18.12
CA LYS A 53 -22.29 -6.41 17.32
C LYS A 53 -21.22 -7.14 16.53
N ASP A 54 -21.04 -8.42 16.82
CA ASP A 54 -20.00 -9.28 16.24
C ASP A 54 -20.18 -9.47 14.72
N GLU A 55 -21.41 -9.36 14.21
CA GLU A 55 -21.70 -9.45 12.78
C GLU A 55 -20.91 -8.47 11.90
N TYR A 56 -20.49 -7.34 12.44
CA TYR A 56 -19.64 -6.38 11.73
C TYR A 56 -18.19 -6.86 11.59
N PHE A 57 -17.71 -7.66 12.53
CA PHE A 57 -16.38 -8.28 12.42
C PHE A 57 -16.38 -9.43 11.40
N ASP A 58 -17.48 -10.15 11.25
CA ASP A 58 -17.65 -11.15 10.20
C ASP A 58 -17.64 -10.47 8.81
N LEU A 59 -18.38 -9.36 8.65
CA LEU A 59 -18.39 -8.57 7.42
C LEU A 59 -17.00 -7.97 7.11
N LEU A 60 -16.26 -7.56 8.14
CA LEU A 60 -14.87 -7.10 7.99
C LEU A 60 -13.99 -8.22 7.44
N ALA A 61 -14.09 -9.43 8.01
CA ALA A 61 -13.31 -10.58 7.58
C ALA A 61 -13.62 -10.96 6.12
N GLU A 62 -14.91 -11.00 5.74
CA GLU A 62 -15.33 -11.29 4.36
C GLU A 62 -14.81 -10.22 3.37
N THR A 63 -14.94 -8.94 3.72
CA THR A 63 -14.44 -7.81 2.92
C THR A 63 -12.94 -7.89 2.72
N ARG A 64 -12.20 -8.26 3.77
CA ARG A 64 -10.74 -8.47 3.74
C ARG A 64 -10.36 -9.56 2.75
N GLU A 65 -11.04 -10.70 2.73
CA GLU A 65 -10.75 -11.78 1.78
C GLU A 65 -11.02 -11.34 0.33
N ILE A 66 -12.08 -10.58 0.09
CA ILE A 66 -12.34 -10.00 -1.24
C ILE A 66 -11.18 -9.06 -1.63
N ARG A 67 -10.80 -8.13 -0.75
CA ARG A 67 -9.70 -7.18 -1.00
C ARG A 67 -8.38 -7.91 -1.28
N LYS A 68 -8.05 -8.94 -0.50
CA LYS A 68 -6.84 -9.77 -0.71
C LYS A 68 -6.85 -10.41 -2.09
N SER A 69 -7.97 -10.98 -2.50
CA SER A 69 -8.11 -11.61 -3.81
C SER A 69 -7.92 -10.63 -4.98
N LEU A 70 -8.42 -9.39 -4.82
CA LEU A 70 -8.27 -8.33 -5.82
C LEU A 70 -6.85 -7.76 -5.85
N LEU A 71 -6.26 -7.50 -4.68
CA LEU A 71 -4.88 -7.01 -4.60
C LEU A 71 -3.89 -8.00 -5.21
N LYS A 72 -4.13 -9.32 -5.03
CA LYS A 72 -3.30 -10.38 -5.62
C LYS A 72 -3.27 -10.35 -7.16
N ARG A 73 -4.29 -9.78 -7.80
CA ARG A 73 -4.30 -9.58 -9.26
C ARG A 73 -3.32 -8.49 -9.71
N MET A 74 -3.00 -7.56 -8.84
CA MET A 74 -2.10 -6.43 -9.12
C MET A 74 -0.69 -6.66 -8.60
N ILE A 75 -0.57 -7.17 -7.39
CA ILE A 75 0.71 -7.37 -6.69
C ILE A 75 0.79 -8.83 -6.27
N ASP A 76 1.90 -9.48 -6.55
CA ASP A 76 2.12 -10.84 -6.09
C ASP A 76 2.26 -10.84 -4.56
N SER A 77 1.47 -11.69 -3.88
CA SER A 77 1.52 -11.84 -2.43
C SER A 77 2.88 -12.35 -1.91
N HIS A 78 3.70 -12.91 -2.79
CA HIS A 78 5.06 -13.35 -2.47
C HIS A 78 6.12 -12.25 -2.64
N GLU A 79 5.73 -11.05 -3.05
CA GLU A 79 6.63 -9.89 -3.13
C GLU A 79 6.87 -9.23 -1.75
N GLY A 80 6.44 -9.86 -0.64
CA GLY A 80 6.71 -9.43 0.73
C GLY A 80 6.28 -7.99 1.00
N GLU A 81 7.24 -7.14 1.33
CA GLU A 81 7.03 -5.71 1.64
C GLU A 81 6.20 -4.96 0.59
N THR A 82 6.34 -5.29 -0.70
CA THR A 82 5.61 -4.63 -1.79
C THR A 82 4.09 -4.80 -1.63
N TRP A 83 3.65 -5.96 -1.18
CA TRP A 83 2.24 -6.24 -0.88
C TRP A 83 1.68 -5.29 0.19
N CYS A 84 2.35 -5.22 1.34
CA CYS A 84 1.93 -4.38 2.45
C CYS A 84 2.03 -2.90 2.13
N ILE A 85 3.13 -2.46 1.54
CA ILE A 85 3.33 -1.06 1.14
C ILE A 85 2.23 -0.63 0.16
N SER A 86 1.92 -1.45 -0.84
CA SER A 86 0.87 -1.15 -1.84
C SER A 86 -0.49 -0.96 -1.18
N LYS A 87 -0.88 -1.83 -0.27
CA LYS A 87 -2.11 -1.70 0.51
C LYS A 87 -2.16 -0.40 1.29
N HIS A 88 -1.08 -0.07 1.99
CA HIS A 88 -1.00 1.14 2.81
C HIS A 88 -0.99 2.43 1.96
N LEU A 89 -0.33 2.43 0.81
CA LEU A 89 -0.37 3.57 -0.11
C LEU A 89 -1.78 3.84 -0.62
N LEU A 90 -2.51 2.80 -1.02
CA LEU A 90 -3.89 2.92 -1.45
C LEU A 90 -4.80 3.42 -0.32
N ALA A 91 -4.67 2.87 0.89
CA ALA A 91 -5.42 3.29 2.06
C ALA A 91 -5.16 4.76 2.43
N ALA A 92 -3.89 5.17 2.48
CA ALA A 92 -3.50 6.53 2.82
C ALA A 92 -3.97 7.55 1.77
N SER A 93 -3.87 7.21 0.48
CA SER A 93 -4.37 8.05 -0.61
C SER A 93 -5.87 8.33 -0.45
N MET A 94 -6.69 7.28 -0.25
CA MET A 94 -8.13 7.41 -0.05
C MET A 94 -8.45 8.29 1.18
N ARG A 95 -7.75 8.07 2.29
CA ARG A 95 -7.98 8.83 3.51
C ARG A 95 -7.65 10.32 3.36
N LEU A 96 -6.59 10.66 2.63
CA LEU A 96 -6.25 12.06 2.33
C LEU A 96 -7.26 12.71 1.39
N MET A 97 -7.83 11.97 0.43
CA MET A 97 -8.94 12.47 -0.40
C MET A 97 -10.16 12.84 0.46
N GLU A 98 -10.52 12.00 1.43
CA GLU A 98 -11.61 12.26 2.37
C GLU A 98 -11.35 13.52 3.22
N VAL A 99 -10.13 13.70 3.73
CA VAL A 99 -9.74 14.89 4.50
C VAL A 99 -9.81 16.14 3.62
N GLY A 100 -9.27 16.08 2.40
CA GLY A 100 -9.33 17.18 1.43
C GLY A 100 -10.76 17.55 1.07
N THR A 101 -11.64 16.57 0.88
CA THR A 101 -13.07 16.78 0.59
C THR A 101 -13.77 17.53 1.74
N LYS A 102 -13.48 17.17 2.99
CA LYS A 102 -14.02 17.89 4.16
C LYS A 102 -13.53 19.32 4.22
N PHE A 103 -12.22 19.55 4.06
CA PHE A 103 -11.67 20.91 3.99
C PHE A 103 -12.28 21.75 2.87
N ASN A 104 -12.49 21.14 1.69
CA ASN A 104 -13.13 21.80 0.56
C ASN A 104 -14.59 22.19 0.88
N GLY A 105 -15.33 21.30 1.55
CA GLY A 105 -16.70 21.58 2.03
C GLY A 105 -16.76 22.72 3.06
N ASP A 106 -15.75 22.83 3.92
CA ASP A 106 -15.59 23.90 4.91
C ASP A 106 -15.09 25.22 4.30
N GLY A 107 -14.86 25.29 2.99
CA GLY A 107 -14.32 26.46 2.30
C GLY A 107 -12.82 26.68 2.45
N LYS A 108 -12.10 25.76 3.10
CA LYS A 108 -10.65 25.79 3.32
C LYS A 108 -9.89 25.29 2.09
N LYS A 109 -9.90 26.10 1.03
CA LYS A 109 -9.44 25.69 -0.30
C LYS A 109 -7.96 25.32 -0.37
N GLU A 110 -7.10 26.07 0.33
CA GLU A 110 -5.65 25.81 0.33
C GLU A 110 -5.30 24.51 1.07
N GLU A 111 -5.93 24.28 2.24
CA GLU A 111 -5.74 23.03 2.99
C GLU A 111 -6.32 21.83 2.22
N ALA A 112 -7.44 22.01 1.53
CA ALA A 112 -8.02 20.98 0.68
C ALA A 112 -7.06 20.61 -0.46
N LYS A 113 -6.50 21.61 -1.13
CA LYS A 113 -5.54 21.43 -2.22
C LYS A 113 -4.29 20.68 -1.74
N ASP A 114 -3.74 21.06 -0.60
CA ASP A 114 -2.57 20.38 0.00
C ASP A 114 -2.86 18.89 0.26
N MET A 115 -4.05 18.54 0.74
CA MET A 115 -4.45 17.14 0.95
C MET A 115 -4.61 16.39 -0.37
N PHE A 116 -5.21 17.00 -1.37
CA PHE A 116 -5.36 16.38 -2.69
C PHE A 116 -4.01 16.17 -3.39
N ASP A 117 -3.11 17.15 -3.31
CA ASP A 117 -1.76 17.02 -3.87
C ASP A 117 -1.00 15.85 -3.20
N LYS A 118 -1.09 15.71 -1.88
CA LYS A 118 -0.50 14.58 -1.14
C LYS A 118 -1.15 13.25 -1.47
N ALA A 119 -2.49 13.20 -1.58
CA ALA A 119 -3.21 11.99 -1.97
C ALA A 119 -2.76 11.51 -3.35
N TYR A 120 -2.69 12.42 -4.32
CA TYR A 120 -2.24 12.12 -5.67
C TYR A 120 -0.78 11.65 -5.71
N HIS A 121 0.09 12.27 -4.90
CA HIS A 121 1.49 11.86 -4.81
C HIS A 121 1.63 10.42 -4.25
N ILE A 122 0.90 10.09 -3.18
CA ILE A 122 0.91 8.73 -2.60
C ILE A 122 0.34 7.71 -3.59
N TYR A 123 -0.73 8.05 -4.31
CA TYR A 123 -1.28 7.20 -5.35
C TYR A 123 -0.30 6.97 -6.50
N SER A 124 0.46 8.00 -6.87
CA SER A 124 1.54 7.89 -7.86
C SER A 124 2.68 6.97 -7.40
N MET A 125 2.99 6.96 -6.10
CA MET A 125 3.96 6.01 -5.52
C MET A 125 3.47 4.57 -5.66
N PHE A 126 2.18 4.28 -5.41
CA PHE A 126 1.61 2.96 -5.66
C PHE A 126 1.81 2.52 -7.11
N TRP A 127 1.52 3.37 -8.09
CA TRP A 127 1.73 3.06 -9.50
C TRP A 127 3.21 2.85 -9.86
N ALA A 128 4.10 3.63 -9.25
CA ALA A 128 5.54 3.45 -9.44
C ALA A 128 6.02 2.06 -8.95
N LEU A 129 5.47 1.56 -7.84
CA LEU A 129 5.71 0.19 -7.36
C LEU A 129 5.08 -0.84 -8.30
N ARG A 130 3.79 -0.71 -8.60
CA ARG A 130 3.04 -1.65 -9.44
C ARG A 130 3.69 -1.86 -10.82
N LEU A 131 4.16 -0.80 -11.44
CA LEU A 131 4.78 -0.83 -12.76
C LEU A 131 6.30 -1.09 -12.68
N LYS A 132 6.84 -1.37 -11.49
CA LYS A 132 8.28 -1.64 -11.26
C LYS A 132 9.17 -0.50 -11.81
N LEU A 133 8.72 0.74 -11.65
CA LEU A 133 9.46 1.94 -12.02
C LEU A 133 10.46 2.37 -10.94
N ILE A 134 10.26 1.91 -9.70
CA ILE A 134 11.17 2.06 -8.58
C ILE A 134 11.95 0.76 -8.45
N ASP A 135 13.27 0.84 -8.47
CA ASP A 135 14.13 -0.31 -8.21
C ASP A 135 14.19 -0.56 -6.70
N LEU A 136 13.54 -1.63 -6.26
CA LEU A 136 13.59 -2.13 -4.88
C LEU A 136 14.62 -3.25 -4.70
N SER A 137 15.45 -3.53 -5.71
CA SER A 137 16.44 -4.62 -5.65
C SER A 137 17.46 -4.45 -4.53
N ASN A 138 17.66 -3.23 -4.04
CA ASN A 138 18.51 -2.90 -2.89
C ASN A 138 17.81 -2.99 -1.53
N VAL A 139 16.49 -3.18 -1.50
CA VAL A 139 15.76 -3.46 -0.28
C VAL A 139 16.00 -4.94 0.04
N LYS A 140 16.89 -5.21 0.97
CA LYS A 140 17.15 -6.57 1.43
C LYS A 140 15.87 -7.15 2.00
N LYS A 141 15.43 -8.29 1.47
CA LYS A 141 14.48 -9.13 2.19
C LYS A 141 15.15 -9.54 3.49
N ILE A 142 14.50 -9.26 4.61
CA ILE A 142 14.90 -9.83 5.89
C ILE A 142 14.39 -11.27 5.83
N ASP A 143 15.29 -12.24 5.88
CA ASP A 143 14.90 -13.64 5.98
C ASP A 143 14.14 -13.84 7.29
N ASP A 144 13.02 -14.57 7.26
CA ASP A 144 12.16 -14.82 8.42
C ASP A 144 12.90 -15.43 9.63
N ASP A 145 14.07 -16.02 9.38
CA ASP A 145 14.98 -16.58 10.39
C ASP A 145 16.03 -15.56 10.90
N ALA A 146 16.15 -14.38 10.30
CA ALA A 146 17.10 -13.37 10.73
C ALA A 146 16.55 -12.60 11.93
N ILE A 147 17.32 -12.56 13.02
CA ILE A 147 16.93 -11.83 14.23
C ILE A 147 17.11 -10.33 14.05
N ASN A 148 18.05 -9.94 13.16
CA ASN A 148 18.28 -8.54 12.83
C ASN A 148 19.08 -8.42 11.49
N VAL A 149 18.94 -7.30 10.80
CA VAL A 149 19.60 -6.98 9.52
C VAL A 149 21.15 -7.03 9.62
N HIS A 150 21.69 -6.97 10.82
CA HIS A 150 23.12 -6.96 11.12
C HIS A 150 23.67 -8.29 11.62
N ASP A 151 22.87 -9.35 11.69
CA ASP A 151 23.33 -10.69 12.02
C ASP A 151 24.15 -11.23 10.85
N SER A 152 25.43 -10.80 10.81
CA SER A 152 26.44 -11.48 10.05
C SER A 152 26.84 -12.75 10.80
N GLU A 153 27.02 -13.86 10.07
CA GLU A 153 27.47 -15.14 10.60
C GLU A 153 28.60 -14.97 11.65
N GLY A 154 28.26 -15.23 12.90
CA GLY A 154 29.26 -15.37 13.97
C GLY A 154 29.23 -14.36 15.11
N MET A 155 28.46 -13.26 15.06
CA MET A 155 28.34 -12.35 16.20
C MET A 155 26.93 -12.41 16.81
N LYS A 156 26.75 -13.17 17.87
CA LYS A 156 25.58 -13.03 18.76
C LYS A 156 25.68 -11.71 19.49
N LYS A 157 25.08 -10.65 18.96
CA LYS A 157 24.83 -9.43 19.73
C LYS A 157 23.80 -9.74 20.82
N PRO A 158 23.92 -9.13 22.00
CA PRO A 158 22.87 -9.22 23.01
C PRO A 158 21.58 -8.60 22.41
N TRP A 159 20.45 -9.25 22.64
CA TRP A 159 19.12 -8.83 22.21
C TRP A 159 18.85 -7.38 22.63
N ALA A 160 18.44 -6.54 21.67
CA ALA A 160 17.87 -5.23 21.95
C ALA A 160 16.34 -5.30 21.95
N VAL A 161 15.68 -4.34 22.57
CA VAL A 161 14.20 -4.28 22.60
C VAL A 161 13.65 -4.10 21.17
N GLU A 162 14.40 -3.44 20.31
CA GLU A 162 14.11 -3.23 18.89
C GLU A 162 14.04 -4.55 18.11
N ASP A 163 14.92 -5.51 18.41
CA ASP A 163 14.92 -6.84 17.76
C ASP A 163 13.63 -7.63 18.06
N ILE A 164 13.03 -7.39 19.25
CA ILE A 164 11.74 -7.98 19.61
C ILE A 164 10.61 -7.37 18.79
N VAL A 165 10.63 -6.04 18.62
CA VAL A 165 9.61 -5.32 17.83
C VAL A 165 9.68 -5.72 16.36
N GLU A 166 10.88 -5.85 15.80
CA GLU A 166 11.12 -6.29 14.42
C GLU A 166 10.53 -7.69 14.15
N LYS A 167 10.61 -8.61 15.12
CA LYS A 167 9.99 -9.95 15.01
C LYS A 167 8.49 -9.98 15.27
N LEU A 168 7.98 -9.05 16.09
CA LEU A 168 6.56 -9.02 16.46
C LEU A 168 5.70 -8.26 15.46
N VAL A 169 6.29 -7.31 14.73
CA VAL A 169 5.55 -6.46 13.77
C VAL A 169 5.78 -6.99 12.35
N ASN A 170 5.27 -8.19 12.08
CA ASN A 170 5.18 -8.69 10.71
C ASN A 170 3.82 -8.31 10.12
N CYS A 171 3.71 -7.13 9.50
CA CYS A 171 2.48 -6.71 8.84
C CYS A 171 2.26 -7.37 7.45
N CYS A 172 3.15 -8.29 7.06
CA CYS A 172 3.07 -9.02 5.79
C CYS A 172 2.30 -10.34 5.90
N ASP A 173 2.07 -10.86 7.11
CA ASP A 173 1.29 -12.08 7.35
C ASP A 173 -0.22 -11.75 7.42
N GLU A 174 -0.79 -11.38 6.30
CA GLU A 174 -2.25 -11.25 6.16
C GLU A 174 -2.90 -12.53 5.65
#